data_5e7d72ceaf78407425584cd799735b30
#
_entry.id   5e7d72ceaf78407425584cd799735b30
#
_cell.length_a   1.000
_cell.length_b   1.000
_cell.length_c   1.000
_cell.angle_alpha   90.00
_cell.angle_beta   90.00
_cell.angle_gamma   90.00
#
_symmetry.space_group_name_H-M   'P 1'
#
loop_
_entity.id
_entity.type
_entity.pdbx_description
1 polymer ?
#
loop_
_entity_poly.entity_id
_entity_poly.type
_entity_poly.pdbx_seq_one_letter_code
_entity_poly.pdbx_strand_id
1 'polypeptide(L)'
;MKYIKTISPHVSIYRFPSTAISSIFNRITGVAMSGLFITTGTICFIDKEKILYDTWDKQNRFIKQSIKTGLAFPFTFHTISGIRHFLWDKYPTLLSNKNYVNRSSTAIFFSSFILSGIIGRFS
;
A
#
# COMPACT_ATOMS: atom_id res chain seq x y z
N MET A 1 5.03 -48.62 21.33
CA MET A 1 5.26 -47.82 20.11
C MET A 1 5.14 -46.32 20.45
N LYS A 2 6.23 -45.54 20.36
CA LYS A 2 6.21 -44.10 20.57
C LYS A 2 5.68 -43.42 19.31
N TYR A 3 4.47 -42.91 19.33
CA TYR A 3 3.93 -42.12 18.21
C TYR A 3 4.78 -40.85 18.06
N ILE A 4 5.63 -40.80 17.04
CA ILE A 4 6.34 -39.58 16.65
C ILE A 4 5.30 -38.66 15.99
N LYS A 5 4.82 -37.64 16.71
CA LYS A 5 4.03 -36.58 16.09
C LYS A 5 4.93 -35.83 15.10
N THR A 6 4.72 -36.07 13.82
CA THR A 6 5.36 -35.31 12.76
C THR A 6 4.77 -33.90 12.75
N ILE A 7 5.56 -32.94 13.18
CA ILE A 7 5.16 -31.51 13.10
C ILE A 7 5.46 -31.05 11.69
N SER A 8 4.45 -30.48 11.00
CA SER A 8 4.62 -29.93 9.67
C SER A 8 5.59 -28.74 9.70
N PRO A 9 6.64 -28.73 8.85
CA PRO A 9 7.60 -27.62 8.79
C PRO A 9 7.08 -26.42 7.97
N HIS A 10 5.77 -26.30 7.75
CA HIS A 10 5.14 -25.38 6.82
C HIS A 10 5.61 -23.92 6.96
N VAL A 11 5.89 -23.44 8.18
CA VAL A 11 6.35 -22.06 8.43
C VAL A 11 7.82 -21.88 8.07
N SER A 12 8.68 -22.90 8.29
CA SER A 12 10.12 -22.85 8.02
C SER A 12 10.47 -22.99 6.54
N ILE A 13 9.64 -23.65 5.76
CA ILE A 13 9.87 -23.90 4.32
C ILE A 13 9.10 -22.95 3.41
N TYR A 14 8.10 -22.23 3.94
CA TYR A 14 7.29 -21.32 3.12
C TYR A 14 8.09 -20.05 2.76
N ARG A 15 8.31 -19.86 1.46
CA ARG A 15 8.88 -18.63 0.91
C ARG A 15 7.75 -17.73 0.44
N PHE A 16 7.61 -16.56 1.04
CA PHE A 16 6.60 -15.57 0.66
C PHE A 16 6.81 -15.11 -0.79
N PRO A 17 5.89 -15.39 -1.70
CA PRO A 17 5.96 -14.84 -3.05
C PRO A 17 5.64 -13.34 -3.02
N SER A 18 6.18 -12.59 -3.99
CA SER A 18 5.94 -11.14 -4.10
C SER A 18 4.45 -10.79 -4.24
N THR A 19 3.65 -11.70 -4.77
CA THR A 19 2.19 -11.58 -4.86
C THR A 19 1.50 -11.57 -3.51
N ALA A 20 1.92 -12.43 -2.59
CA ALA A 20 1.36 -12.45 -1.24
C ALA A 20 1.70 -11.14 -0.50
N ILE A 21 2.95 -10.66 -0.64
CA ILE A 21 3.39 -9.39 -0.07
C ILE A 21 2.56 -8.24 -0.64
N SER A 22 2.40 -8.15 -1.97
CA SER A 22 1.60 -7.08 -2.59
C SER A 22 0.13 -7.12 -2.17
N SER A 23 -0.45 -8.30 -1.96
CA SER A 23 -1.82 -8.45 -1.46
C SER A 23 -1.98 -7.95 -0.02
N ILE A 24 -1.02 -8.25 0.84
CA ILE A 24 -1.00 -7.76 2.23
C ILE A 24 -0.88 -6.22 2.23
N PHE A 25 0.06 -5.67 1.46
CA PHE A 25 0.24 -4.22 1.36
C PHE A 25 -1.01 -3.53 0.80
N ASN A 26 -1.70 -4.13 -0.17
CA ASN A 26 -2.94 -3.57 -0.70
C ASN A 26 -4.02 -3.43 0.39
N ARG A 27 -4.14 -4.42 1.27
CA ARG A 27 -5.09 -4.37 2.40
C ARG A 27 -4.67 -3.33 3.44
N ILE A 28 -3.39 -3.29 3.81
CA ILE A 28 -2.85 -2.31 4.76
C ILE A 28 -3.05 -0.89 4.26
N THR A 29 -2.74 -0.63 2.98
CA THR A 29 -2.92 0.69 2.37
C THR A 29 -4.39 1.09 2.29
N GLY A 30 -5.30 0.15 2.04
CA GLY A 30 -6.75 0.40 2.07
C GLY A 30 -7.24 0.83 3.45
N VAL A 31 -6.82 0.11 4.50
CA VAL A 31 -7.16 0.48 5.89
C VAL A 31 -6.56 1.83 6.27
N ALA A 32 -5.29 2.09 5.89
CA ALA A 32 -4.64 3.37 6.15
C ALA A 32 -5.37 4.54 5.49
N MET A 33 -5.79 4.37 4.23
CA MET A 33 -6.57 5.39 3.50
C MET A 33 -7.93 5.65 4.17
N SER A 34 -8.65 4.59 4.56
CA SER A 34 -9.91 4.72 5.26
C SER A 34 -9.74 5.50 6.58
N GLY A 35 -8.71 5.20 7.35
CA GLY A 35 -8.35 5.93 8.56
C GLY A 35 -8.05 7.40 8.30
N LEU A 36 -7.30 7.72 7.23
CA LEU A 36 -7.02 9.09 6.83
C LEU A 36 -8.30 9.86 6.46
N PHE A 37 -9.19 9.27 5.67
CA PHE A 37 -10.45 9.91 5.29
C PHE A 37 -11.35 10.17 6.52
N ILE A 38 -11.49 9.19 7.41
CA ILE A 38 -12.27 9.35 8.65
C ILE A 38 -11.68 10.45 9.52
N THR A 39 -10.36 10.45 9.72
CA THR A 39 -9.68 11.45 10.56
C THR A 39 -9.83 12.84 9.98
N THR A 40 -9.57 13.01 8.68
CA THR A 40 -9.69 14.29 8.00
C THR A 40 -11.13 14.79 8.03
N GLY A 41 -12.10 13.93 7.70
CA GLY A 41 -13.51 14.27 7.77
C GLY A 41 -13.96 14.68 9.18
N THR A 42 -13.50 13.99 10.21
CA THR A 42 -13.78 14.35 11.61
C THR A 42 -13.23 15.74 11.97
N ILE A 43 -11.98 16.02 11.56
CA ILE A 43 -11.33 17.33 11.84
C ILE A 43 -12.08 18.46 11.16
N CYS A 44 -12.48 18.28 9.89
CA CYS A 44 -13.32 19.26 9.19
C CYS A 44 -14.69 19.44 9.86
N PHE A 45 -15.30 18.33 10.29
CA PHE A 45 -16.61 18.37 10.95
C PHE A 45 -16.63 19.16 12.28
N ILE A 46 -15.52 19.11 13.03
CA ILE A 46 -15.39 19.84 14.33
C ILE A 46 -14.72 21.21 14.19
N ASP A 47 -14.61 21.75 12.98
CA ASP A 47 -14.00 23.05 12.65
C ASP A 47 -12.58 23.27 13.24
N LYS A 48 -11.79 22.19 13.25
CA LYS A 48 -10.40 22.21 13.77
C LYS A 48 -9.32 22.28 12.69
N GLU A 49 -9.71 22.50 11.43
CA GLU A 49 -8.78 22.59 10.29
C GLU A 49 -7.73 23.70 10.47
N LYS A 50 -8.05 24.80 11.15
CA LYS A 50 -7.11 25.89 11.42
C LYS A 50 -5.88 25.40 12.19
N ILE A 51 -6.05 24.49 13.16
CA ILE A 51 -4.94 23.91 13.92
C ILE A 51 -4.00 23.14 13.01
N LEU A 52 -4.56 22.42 12.03
CA LEU A 52 -3.77 21.69 11.03
C LEU A 52 -2.98 22.64 10.14
N TYR A 53 -3.59 23.71 9.65
CA TYR A 53 -2.91 24.71 8.82
C TYR A 53 -1.78 25.41 9.59
N ASP A 54 -2.03 25.86 10.81
CA ASP A 54 -1.03 26.52 11.66
C ASP A 54 0.15 25.58 11.99
N THR A 55 -0.14 24.29 12.19
CA THR A 55 0.90 23.27 12.44
C THR A 55 1.68 22.97 11.18
N TRP A 56 0.97 22.87 10.04
CA TRP A 56 1.58 22.62 8.75
C TRP A 56 2.53 23.74 8.32
N ASP A 57 2.12 24.98 8.47
CA ASP A 57 2.93 26.14 8.04
C ASP A 57 4.26 26.26 8.80
N LYS A 58 4.30 25.82 10.04
CA LYS A 58 5.50 25.79 10.86
C LYS A 58 6.53 24.74 10.46
N GLN A 59 6.13 23.75 9.64
CA GLN A 59 7.03 22.67 9.24
C GLN A 59 8.00 23.11 8.14
N ASN A 60 9.24 22.61 8.22
CA ASN A 60 10.22 22.85 7.17
C ASN A 60 9.86 22.10 5.86
N ARG A 61 10.46 22.56 4.75
CA ARG A 61 10.18 22.01 3.42
C ARG A 61 10.42 20.49 3.33
N PHE A 62 11.46 20.00 3.98
CA PHE A 62 11.78 18.56 3.94
C PHE A 62 10.69 17.72 4.62
N ILE A 63 10.22 18.13 5.80
CA ILE A 63 9.15 17.45 6.53
C ILE A 63 7.85 17.49 5.72
N LYS A 64 7.48 18.66 5.17
CA LYS A 64 6.30 18.79 4.30
C LYS A 64 6.34 17.82 3.14
N GLN A 65 7.47 17.73 2.45
CA GLN A 65 7.64 16.82 1.31
C GLN A 65 7.59 15.34 1.72
N SER A 66 8.20 14.99 2.84
CA SER A 66 8.18 13.62 3.37
C SER A 66 6.75 13.17 3.73
N ILE A 67 5.98 14.04 4.38
CA ILE A 67 4.57 13.77 4.71
C ILE A 67 3.74 13.61 3.44
N LYS A 68 3.87 14.53 2.47
CA LYS A 68 3.14 14.44 1.19
C LYS A 68 3.45 13.14 0.45
N THR A 69 4.72 12.76 0.34
CA THR A 69 5.12 11.51 -0.29
C THR A 69 4.59 10.29 0.47
N GLY A 70 4.67 10.32 1.81
CA GLY A 70 4.17 9.25 2.67
C GLY A 70 2.65 9.05 2.57
N LEU A 71 1.88 10.13 2.40
CA LEU A 71 0.43 10.06 2.18
C LEU A 71 0.08 9.66 0.75
N ALA A 72 0.86 10.09 -0.24
CA ALA A 72 0.64 9.73 -1.64
C ALA A 72 0.93 8.25 -1.91
N PHE A 73 1.86 7.62 -1.18
CA PHE A 73 2.24 6.23 -1.41
C PHE A 73 1.08 5.23 -1.22
N PRO A 74 0.35 5.19 -0.09
CA PRO A 74 -0.78 4.28 0.05
C PRO A 74 -1.86 4.53 -1.02
N PHE A 75 -2.10 5.78 -1.41
CA PHE A 75 -3.07 6.12 -2.46
C PHE A 75 -2.64 5.54 -3.82
N THR A 76 -1.40 5.80 -4.26
CA THR A 76 -0.90 5.31 -5.55
C THR A 76 -0.80 3.79 -5.57
N PHE A 77 -0.30 3.18 -4.49
CA PHE A 77 -0.16 1.74 -4.39
C PHE A 77 -1.51 1.03 -4.42
N HIS A 78 -2.47 1.50 -3.62
CA HIS A 78 -3.81 0.91 -3.56
C HIS A 78 -4.54 1.02 -4.90
N THR A 79 -4.44 2.17 -5.57
CA THR A 79 -5.06 2.40 -6.87
C THR A 79 -4.47 1.50 -7.95
N ILE A 80 -3.14 1.45 -8.09
CA ILE A 80 -2.48 0.63 -9.13
C ILE A 80 -2.70 -0.86 -8.86
N SER A 81 -2.62 -1.28 -7.61
CA SER A 81 -2.88 -2.67 -7.21
C SER A 81 -4.35 -3.05 -7.44
N GLY A 82 -5.29 -2.14 -7.17
CA GLY A 82 -6.72 -2.33 -7.44
C GLY A 82 -7.01 -2.49 -8.93
N ILE A 83 -6.43 -1.64 -9.78
CA ILE A 83 -6.54 -1.76 -11.25
C ILE A 83 -6.03 -3.13 -11.71
N ARG A 84 -4.89 -3.59 -11.18
CA ARG A 84 -4.37 -4.92 -11.51
C ARG A 84 -5.34 -6.04 -11.13
N HIS A 85 -5.93 -6.00 -9.94
CA HIS A 85 -6.92 -7.00 -9.51
C HIS A 85 -8.13 -7.00 -10.45
N PHE A 86 -8.62 -5.85 -10.81
CA PHE A 86 -9.72 -5.72 -11.78
C PHE A 86 -9.36 -6.32 -13.17
N LEU A 87 -8.12 -6.11 -13.63
CA LEU A 87 -7.63 -6.72 -14.87
C LEU A 87 -7.55 -8.24 -14.78
N TRP A 88 -7.15 -8.79 -13.63
CA TRP A 88 -7.09 -10.23 -13.42
C TRP A 88 -8.47 -10.87 -13.37
N ASP A 89 -9.46 -10.20 -12.79
CA ASP A 89 -10.85 -10.66 -12.79
C ASP A 89 -11.41 -10.72 -14.20
N LYS A 90 -11.07 -9.73 -15.04
CA LYS A 90 -11.51 -9.69 -16.43
C LYS A 90 -10.75 -10.67 -17.34
N TYR A 91 -9.48 -10.90 -17.06
CA TYR A 91 -8.59 -11.74 -17.86
C TYR A 91 -7.87 -12.80 -17.01
N PRO A 92 -8.56 -13.85 -16.55
CA PRO A 92 -8.00 -14.85 -15.63
C PRO A 92 -6.82 -15.63 -16.23
N THR A 93 -6.67 -15.67 -17.55
CA THR A 93 -5.52 -16.28 -18.24
C THR A 93 -4.19 -15.66 -17.85
N LEU A 94 -4.17 -14.37 -17.42
CA LEU A 94 -2.97 -13.68 -16.95
C LEU A 94 -2.42 -14.30 -15.66
N LEU A 95 -3.25 -14.95 -14.85
CA LEU A 95 -2.87 -15.61 -13.60
C LEU A 95 -2.14 -16.95 -13.83
N SER A 96 -2.25 -17.54 -15.02
CA SER A 96 -1.63 -18.83 -15.34
C SER A 96 -0.10 -18.76 -15.33
N ASN A 97 0.48 -17.58 -15.60
CA ASN A 97 1.92 -17.40 -15.65
C ASN A 97 2.45 -16.82 -14.33
N LYS A 98 3.00 -17.68 -13.47
CA LYS A 98 3.58 -17.28 -12.17
C LYS A 98 4.66 -16.19 -12.29
N ASN A 99 5.47 -16.23 -13.35
CA ASN A 99 6.53 -15.22 -13.56
C ASN A 99 5.93 -13.84 -13.88
N TYR A 100 4.88 -13.81 -14.69
CA TYR A 100 4.16 -12.57 -14.99
C TYR A 100 3.53 -11.99 -13.71
N VAL A 101 2.87 -12.81 -12.92
CA VAL A 101 2.22 -12.40 -11.67
C VAL A 101 3.23 -11.85 -10.65
N ASN A 102 4.39 -12.50 -10.51
CA ASN A 102 5.46 -12.01 -9.63
C ASN A 102 6.09 -10.69 -10.14
N ARG A 103 6.40 -10.61 -11.44
CA ARG A 103 6.98 -9.39 -12.03
C ARG A 103 6.02 -8.19 -11.93
N SER A 104 4.72 -8.40 -12.20
CA SER A 104 3.72 -7.35 -12.05
C SER A 104 3.59 -6.85 -10.62
N SER A 105 3.69 -7.74 -9.62
CA SER A 105 3.68 -7.36 -8.21
C SER A 105 4.87 -6.49 -7.84
N THR A 106 6.06 -6.85 -8.30
CA THR A 106 7.27 -6.03 -8.08
C THR A 106 7.19 -4.70 -8.80
N ALA A 107 6.69 -4.69 -10.05
CA ALA A 107 6.52 -3.46 -10.83
C ALA A 107 5.58 -2.45 -10.14
N ILE A 108 4.51 -2.91 -9.48
CA ILE A 108 3.59 -2.05 -8.73
C ILE A 108 4.31 -1.34 -7.57
N PHE A 109 5.15 -2.03 -6.82
CA PHE A 109 5.91 -1.38 -5.74
C PHE A 109 6.78 -0.24 -6.28
N PHE A 110 7.56 -0.50 -7.34
CA PHE A 110 8.43 0.52 -7.92
C PHE A 110 7.66 1.68 -8.54
N SER A 111 6.63 1.40 -9.33
CA SER A 111 5.82 2.45 -9.96
C SER A 111 5.09 3.31 -8.92
N SER A 112 4.55 2.71 -7.87
CA SER A 112 3.89 3.45 -6.80
C SER A 112 4.85 4.33 -6.03
N PHE A 113 6.07 3.84 -5.78
CA PHE A 113 7.10 4.62 -5.10
C PHE A 113 7.55 5.82 -5.93
N ILE A 114 7.79 5.63 -7.23
CA ILE A 114 8.16 6.71 -8.14
C ILE A 114 7.03 7.75 -8.23
N LEU A 115 5.78 7.30 -8.44
CA LEU A 115 4.62 8.19 -8.53
C LEU A 115 4.39 8.98 -7.25
N SER A 116 4.51 8.35 -6.08
CA SER A 116 4.36 9.05 -4.80
C SER A 116 5.43 10.11 -4.60
N GLY A 117 6.67 9.85 -5.03
CA GLY A 117 7.76 10.83 -5.01
C GLY A 117 7.50 12.02 -5.93
N ILE A 118 6.98 11.76 -7.13
CA ILE A 118 6.59 12.82 -8.08
C ILE A 118 5.46 13.67 -7.49
N ILE A 119 4.39 13.04 -7.01
CA ILE A 119 3.26 13.76 -6.38
C ILE A 119 3.74 14.58 -5.20
N GLY A 120 4.56 14.00 -4.29
CA GLY A 120 5.07 14.71 -3.13
C GLY A 120 5.95 15.92 -3.49
N ARG A 121 6.61 15.91 -4.66
CA ARG A 121 7.45 17.01 -5.12
C ARG A 121 6.65 18.16 -5.74
N PHE A 122 5.62 17.83 -6.51
CA PHE A 122 4.85 18.83 -7.30
C PHE A 122 3.57 19.31 -6.62
N SER A 123 3.14 18.63 -5.58
CA SER A 123 2.01 19.04 -4.73
C SER A 123 2.48 19.91 -3.55
#